data_3431e6f565734244851f3d5e3a4b951a
#
_entry.id   3431e6f565734244851f3d5e3a4b951a
#
_cell.length_a   1.000
_cell.length_b   1.000
_cell.length_c   1.000
_cell.angle_alpha   90.00
_cell.angle_beta   90.00
_cell.angle_gamma   90.00
#
_symmetry.space_group_name_H-M   'P 1'
#
loop_
_entity.id
_entity.type
_entity.pdbx_description
1 polymer ?
#
loop_
_entity_poly.entity_id
_entity_poly.type
_entity_poly.pdbx_seq_one_letter_code
_entity_poly.pdbx_strand_id
1 'polypeptide(L)'
;YKLNLLSMFDPVDTAYNISWSWFLPDIKLSKGEELEGFNYFGIGQIMMLLFALILFLNKKYKTMLFSVINNKEIKVFIIISLFLTFWALSNKISFGSYTLIEIPLNKYVFGALSIFKSTGRFFWIVNYFLLILSIVIIYKCFKEKNSILILTLFLVLQIADISAGLKSKINLLTPFNDDHLAKDLLWDDLFKKYKIVRTTYPMNYTGLTAKFSYQMEKNYIEKTNLVMFGRGNRKAAAEAKYHLYDNFRNKNLASDVVYIIHDLGHLKHLKHIFKNENVGFFYRDNTWVMVLNEKERMNDNDKKKFNEISPKLLTINENKNLYFEDNDNYYGFGWSHNFRKLGIWSEGPISTLLFRTDKNYGDLKLEISCQPYITKKNNISELDIYVNNTFNQNLKLTKNNQDEKIEILINEKLIKNNEIKI
;
A
#
# COMPACT_ATOMS: atom_id res chain seq x y z
N TYR A 1 -7.56 -2.22 13.65
CA TYR A 1 -8.79 -1.48 13.29
C TYR A 1 -9.99 -2.13 13.99
N LYS A 2 -10.46 -1.51 15.07
CA LYS A 2 -11.52 -2.02 15.94
C LYS A 2 -12.70 -1.05 15.98
N LEU A 3 -13.82 -1.49 16.54
CA LEU A 3 -14.98 -0.65 16.79
C LEU A 3 -14.69 0.34 17.95
N ASN A 4 -14.97 1.60 17.73
CA ASN A 4 -15.10 2.62 18.78
C ASN A 4 -16.59 2.79 19.11
N LEU A 5 -16.94 2.94 20.38
CA LEU A 5 -18.34 3.09 20.79
C LEU A 5 -19.04 4.33 20.21
N LEU A 6 -18.28 5.35 19.78
CA LEU A 6 -18.82 6.53 19.11
C LEU A 6 -18.77 6.45 17.59
N SER A 7 -18.15 5.43 16.99
CA SER A 7 -18.05 5.31 15.51
C SER A 7 -19.41 5.20 14.81
N MET A 8 -20.47 4.81 15.52
CA MET A 8 -21.84 4.78 14.99
C MET A 8 -22.41 6.18 14.72
N PHE A 9 -21.86 7.18 15.40
CA PHE A 9 -22.29 8.59 15.32
C PHE A 9 -21.27 9.46 14.59
N ASP A 10 -20.06 8.95 14.34
CA ASP A 10 -19.01 9.67 13.65
C ASP A 10 -19.16 9.56 12.14
N PRO A 11 -19.45 10.68 11.42
CA PRO A 11 -19.68 10.67 10.01
C PRO A 11 -18.39 10.70 9.17
N VAL A 12 -17.21 10.83 9.76
CA VAL A 12 -15.97 11.03 9.02
C VAL A 12 -15.26 9.71 8.71
N ASP A 13 -15.13 9.43 7.43
CA ASP A 13 -14.29 8.35 6.92
C ASP A 13 -12.87 8.88 6.74
N THR A 14 -12.01 8.65 7.72
CA THR A 14 -10.63 9.13 7.72
C THR A 14 -9.75 8.47 6.67
N ALA A 15 -10.14 7.29 6.15
CA ALA A 15 -9.39 6.64 5.06
C ALA A 15 -9.41 7.48 3.78
N TYR A 16 -10.48 8.21 3.55
CA TYR A 16 -10.67 9.06 2.38
C TYR A 16 -10.83 10.55 2.72
N ASN A 17 -10.79 10.89 4.00
CA ASN A 17 -11.06 12.25 4.50
C ASN A 17 -12.40 12.81 4.00
N ILE A 18 -13.46 11.99 4.10
CA ILE A 18 -14.80 12.31 3.63
C ILE A 18 -15.75 12.36 4.82
N SER A 19 -16.47 13.49 4.99
CA SER A 19 -17.63 13.54 5.86
C SER A 19 -18.87 13.02 5.13
N TRP A 20 -19.55 12.05 5.74
CA TRP A 20 -20.79 11.47 5.22
C TRP A 20 -22.06 12.18 5.71
N SER A 21 -21.94 13.16 6.61
CA SER A 21 -23.08 13.90 7.15
C SER A 21 -22.98 15.39 6.90
N TRP A 22 -24.12 16.01 6.63
CA TRP A 22 -24.28 17.45 6.68
C TRP A 22 -24.59 17.99 8.08
N PHE A 23 -25.07 17.11 8.97
CA PHE A 23 -25.68 17.51 10.24
C PHE A 23 -24.79 17.18 11.44
N LEU A 24 -24.04 16.09 11.39
CA LEU A 24 -23.20 15.67 12.52
C LEU A 24 -21.75 16.13 12.32
N PRO A 25 -21.13 16.66 13.39
CA PRO A 25 -19.72 17.04 13.34
C PRO A 25 -18.82 15.80 13.41
N ASP A 26 -17.55 16.01 13.04
CA ASP A 26 -16.46 15.06 13.27
C ASP A 26 -16.28 14.76 14.76
N ILE A 27 -16.24 13.49 15.09
CA ILE A 27 -15.97 13.00 16.44
C ILE A 27 -14.56 12.42 16.46
N LYS A 28 -13.65 13.09 17.16
CA LYS A 28 -12.27 12.60 17.28
C LYS A 28 -12.22 11.23 17.94
N LEU A 29 -11.89 10.22 17.17
CA LEU A 29 -11.69 8.85 17.63
C LEU A 29 -10.22 8.59 18.00
N SER A 30 -9.94 7.47 18.66
CA SER A 30 -8.58 7.06 18.97
C SER A 30 -7.81 6.72 17.69
N LYS A 31 -6.56 7.13 17.63
CA LYS A 31 -5.70 6.94 16.45
C LYS A 31 -5.66 5.48 15.97
N GLY A 32 -5.97 5.27 14.70
CA GLY A 32 -5.97 3.95 14.05
C GLY A 32 -7.30 3.18 14.13
N GLU A 33 -8.34 3.71 14.82
CA GLU A 33 -9.66 3.08 14.88
C GLU A 33 -10.55 3.48 13.70
N GLU A 34 -10.24 4.59 13.07
CA GLU A 34 -11.06 5.26 12.07
C GLU A 34 -10.99 4.63 10.66
N LEU A 35 -9.90 3.95 10.30
CA LEU A 35 -9.67 3.50 8.91
C LEU A 35 -10.64 2.41 8.44
N GLU A 36 -10.68 1.29 9.15
CA GLU A 36 -11.54 0.16 8.80
C GLU A 36 -12.61 -0.10 9.86
N GLY A 37 -12.68 0.76 10.85
CA GLY A 37 -13.69 0.78 11.90
C GLY A 37 -14.86 1.73 11.61
N PHE A 38 -14.93 2.33 10.44
CA PHE A 38 -16.02 3.22 10.02
C PHE A 38 -17.37 2.49 10.07
N ASN A 39 -18.25 2.95 10.95
CA ASN A 39 -19.54 2.31 11.23
C ASN A 39 -20.68 3.33 11.36
N TYR A 40 -20.57 4.46 10.72
CA TYR A 40 -21.59 5.50 10.76
C TYR A 40 -22.95 4.99 10.31
N PHE A 41 -23.97 5.21 11.16
CA PHE A 41 -25.32 4.76 10.86
C PHE A 41 -26.08 5.69 9.91
N GLY A 42 -25.77 6.97 9.94
CA GLY A 42 -26.57 8.02 9.32
C GLY A 42 -27.73 8.47 10.21
N ILE A 43 -28.11 9.72 10.04
CA ILE A 43 -29.15 10.35 10.89
C ILE A 43 -30.50 9.64 10.76
N GLY A 44 -30.88 9.22 9.56
CA GLY A 44 -32.14 8.51 9.35
C GLY A 44 -32.22 7.22 10.14
N GLN A 45 -31.17 6.40 10.13
CA GLN A 45 -31.11 5.16 10.92
C GLN A 45 -31.00 5.43 12.42
N ILE A 46 -30.24 6.44 12.86
CA ILE A 46 -30.14 6.82 14.27
C ILE A 46 -31.54 7.22 14.80
N MET A 47 -32.24 8.08 14.06
CA MET A 47 -33.59 8.51 14.45
C MET A 47 -34.59 7.36 14.43
N MET A 48 -34.49 6.44 13.48
CA MET A 48 -35.33 5.25 13.41
C MET A 48 -35.07 4.29 14.59
N LEU A 49 -33.82 4.09 15.01
CA LEU A 49 -33.46 3.29 16.19
C LEU A 49 -34.02 3.93 17.48
N LEU A 50 -33.87 5.26 17.64
CA LEU A 50 -34.42 5.99 18.79
C LEU A 50 -35.95 5.89 18.80
N PHE A 51 -36.61 6.03 17.66
CA PHE A 51 -38.04 5.88 17.54
C PHE A 51 -38.51 4.45 17.91
N ALA A 52 -37.82 3.43 17.39
CA ALA A 52 -38.08 2.04 17.75
C ALA A 52 -37.92 1.78 19.25
N LEU A 53 -36.90 2.39 19.89
CA LEU A 53 -36.70 2.33 21.33
C LEU A 53 -37.86 2.97 22.10
N ILE A 54 -38.31 4.16 21.66
CA ILE A 54 -39.48 4.85 22.28
C ILE A 54 -40.73 3.97 22.18
N LEU A 55 -40.96 3.33 21.02
CA LEU A 55 -42.07 2.41 20.84
C LEU A 55 -41.96 1.22 21.80
N PHE A 56 -40.76 0.68 22.01
CA PHE A 56 -40.51 -0.42 22.93
C PHE A 56 -40.78 -0.06 24.38
N LEU A 57 -40.50 1.19 24.77
CA LEU A 57 -40.78 1.68 26.12
C LEU A 57 -42.26 2.01 26.33
N ASN A 58 -43.05 2.19 25.27
CA ASN A 58 -44.48 2.50 25.37
C ASN A 58 -45.29 1.26 25.77
N LYS A 59 -46.02 1.37 26.87
CA LYS A 59 -46.87 0.29 27.40
C LYS A 59 -47.81 -0.33 26.38
N LYS A 60 -48.37 0.48 25.47
CA LYS A 60 -49.29 0.05 24.42
C LYS A 60 -48.69 -1.03 23.50
N TYR A 61 -47.42 -0.90 23.15
CA TYR A 61 -46.77 -1.77 22.18
C TYR A 61 -45.89 -2.84 22.82
N LYS A 62 -45.61 -2.70 24.11
CA LYS A 62 -44.65 -3.52 24.87
C LYS A 62 -44.87 -5.03 24.69
N THR A 63 -46.11 -5.51 24.91
CA THR A 63 -46.43 -6.96 24.86
C THR A 63 -46.20 -7.51 23.47
N MET A 64 -46.63 -6.79 22.43
CA MET A 64 -46.45 -7.18 21.04
C MET A 64 -44.97 -7.19 20.67
N LEU A 65 -44.21 -6.19 21.07
CA LEU A 65 -42.77 -6.12 20.76
C LEU A 65 -41.98 -7.19 21.54
N PHE A 66 -42.39 -7.53 22.75
CA PHE A 66 -41.82 -8.68 23.46
C PHE A 66 -42.06 -10.02 22.67
N SER A 67 -43.19 -10.19 22.03
CA SER A 67 -43.42 -11.39 21.21
C SER A 67 -42.50 -11.42 20.00
N VAL A 68 -42.17 -10.28 19.40
CA VAL A 68 -41.19 -10.17 18.29
C VAL A 68 -39.79 -10.58 18.79
N ILE A 69 -39.31 -10.00 19.90
CA ILE A 69 -38.00 -10.32 20.44
C ILE A 69 -37.90 -11.76 20.94
N ASN A 70 -39.03 -12.33 21.43
CA ASN A 70 -39.09 -13.70 21.89
C ASN A 70 -39.13 -14.74 20.77
N ASN A 71 -39.28 -14.33 19.52
CA ASN A 71 -39.12 -15.21 18.39
C ASN A 71 -37.71 -15.87 18.43
N LYS A 72 -37.68 -17.19 18.22
CA LYS A 72 -36.45 -18.00 18.31
C LYS A 72 -35.34 -17.45 17.40
N GLU A 73 -35.69 -17.09 16.19
CA GLU A 73 -34.75 -16.60 15.20
C GLU A 73 -34.17 -15.25 15.61
N ILE A 74 -35.00 -14.32 16.06
CA ILE A 74 -34.57 -13.00 16.53
C ILE A 74 -33.67 -13.11 17.75
N LYS A 75 -33.97 -14.01 18.71
CA LYS A 75 -33.11 -14.27 19.85
C LYS A 75 -31.72 -14.75 19.43
N VAL A 76 -31.65 -15.65 18.46
CA VAL A 76 -30.35 -16.13 17.92
C VAL A 76 -29.58 -14.96 17.32
N PHE A 77 -30.23 -14.11 16.50
CA PHE A 77 -29.58 -12.93 15.95
C PHE A 77 -29.13 -11.93 17.01
N ILE A 78 -29.88 -11.74 18.08
CA ILE A 78 -29.48 -10.88 19.22
C ILE A 78 -28.20 -11.43 19.86
N ILE A 79 -28.15 -12.74 20.15
CA ILE A 79 -26.97 -13.37 20.76
C ILE A 79 -25.74 -13.25 19.83
N ILE A 80 -25.91 -13.51 18.55
CA ILE A 80 -24.84 -13.35 17.55
C ILE A 80 -24.40 -11.89 17.50
N SER A 81 -25.33 -10.93 17.49
CA SER A 81 -25.03 -9.50 17.46
C SER A 81 -24.24 -9.04 18.68
N LEU A 82 -24.60 -9.51 19.86
CA LEU A 82 -23.83 -9.24 21.08
C LEU A 82 -22.41 -9.79 20.97
N PHE A 83 -22.26 -11.06 20.55
CA PHE A 83 -20.95 -11.66 20.34
C PHE A 83 -20.12 -10.88 19.34
N LEU A 84 -20.68 -10.53 18.16
CA LEU A 84 -19.98 -9.77 17.12
C LEU A 84 -19.62 -8.35 17.59
N THR A 85 -20.46 -7.72 18.41
CA THR A 85 -20.16 -6.41 18.99
C THR A 85 -18.95 -6.49 19.94
N PHE A 86 -18.94 -7.46 20.86
CA PHE A 86 -17.79 -7.69 21.75
C PHE A 86 -16.52 -8.02 20.95
N TRP A 87 -16.63 -8.83 19.91
CA TRP A 87 -15.52 -9.14 19.02
C TRP A 87 -15.01 -7.90 18.27
N ALA A 88 -15.91 -7.06 17.78
CA ALA A 88 -15.58 -5.81 17.11
C ALA A 88 -14.85 -4.81 18.02
N LEU A 89 -15.22 -4.73 19.29
CA LEU A 89 -14.57 -3.88 20.31
C LEU A 89 -13.13 -4.32 20.61
N SER A 90 -12.80 -5.60 20.37
CA SER A 90 -11.48 -6.16 20.62
C SER A 90 -11.07 -6.08 22.11
N ASN A 91 -9.76 -6.17 22.39
CA ASN A 91 -9.20 -6.13 23.75
C ASN A 91 -9.08 -4.71 24.35
N LYS A 92 -9.37 -3.69 23.55
CA LYS A 92 -9.26 -2.29 23.99
C LYS A 92 -10.53 -1.54 23.61
N ILE A 93 -11.40 -1.32 24.59
CA ILE A 93 -12.68 -0.64 24.41
C ILE A 93 -12.46 0.87 24.53
N SER A 94 -12.83 1.61 23.49
CA SER A 94 -12.67 3.07 23.43
C SER A 94 -14.00 3.78 23.23
N PHE A 95 -14.10 4.97 23.84
CA PHE A 95 -15.20 5.92 23.68
C PHE A 95 -14.62 7.26 23.21
N GLY A 96 -14.78 7.58 21.95
CA GLY A 96 -14.09 8.70 21.33
C GLY A 96 -12.56 8.55 21.43
N SER A 97 -11.89 9.57 21.92
CA SER A 97 -10.43 9.55 22.14
C SER A 97 -10.00 8.84 23.43
N TYR A 98 -10.94 8.44 24.29
CA TYR A 98 -10.63 7.84 25.59
C TYR A 98 -10.69 6.32 25.52
N THR A 99 -9.70 5.66 26.14
CA THR A 99 -9.73 4.22 26.39
C THR A 99 -10.44 3.96 27.72
N LEU A 100 -11.56 3.22 27.68
CA LEU A 100 -12.32 2.86 28.87
C LEU A 100 -11.75 1.61 29.54
N ILE A 101 -11.45 0.58 28.74
CA ILE A 101 -10.98 -0.71 29.24
C ILE A 101 -9.90 -1.21 28.29
N GLU A 102 -8.80 -1.71 28.85
CA GLU A 102 -7.76 -2.40 28.10
C GLU A 102 -7.46 -3.75 28.77
N ILE A 103 -7.75 -4.85 28.08
CA ILE A 103 -7.51 -6.20 28.56
C ILE A 103 -6.14 -6.62 28.08
N PRO A 104 -5.16 -6.84 28.99
CA PRO A 104 -3.82 -7.27 28.57
C PRO A 104 -3.88 -8.69 28.03
N LEU A 105 -3.46 -8.87 26.77
CA LEU A 105 -3.37 -10.17 26.14
C LEU A 105 -1.92 -10.66 26.12
N ASN A 106 -1.72 -11.95 26.38
CA ASN A 106 -0.40 -12.52 26.17
C ASN A 106 -0.03 -12.55 24.68
N LYS A 107 1.25 -12.65 24.38
CA LYS A 107 1.79 -12.56 23.02
C LYS A 107 1.19 -13.60 22.06
N TYR A 108 0.89 -14.81 22.54
CA TYR A 108 0.37 -15.89 21.70
C TYR A 108 -1.09 -15.67 21.35
N VAL A 109 -1.91 -15.29 22.33
CA VAL A 109 -3.32 -14.93 22.13
C VAL A 109 -3.45 -13.72 21.22
N PHE A 110 -2.66 -12.67 21.47
CA PHE A 110 -2.61 -11.50 20.60
C PHE A 110 -2.21 -11.86 19.16
N GLY A 111 -1.22 -12.73 18.99
CA GLY A 111 -0.80 -13.24 17.67
C GLY A 111 -1.92 -13.96 16.93
N ALA A 112 -2.65 -14.84 17.60
CA ALA A 112 -3.79 -15.55 17.03
C ALA A 112 -4.95 -14.60 16.64
N LEU A 113 -5.30 -13.67 17.52
CA LEU A 113 -6.38 -12.70 17.29
C LEU A 113 -6.01 -11.65 16.24
N SER A 114 -4.73 -11.34 16.07
CA SER A 114 -4.23 -10.39 15.07
C SER A 114 -4.40 -10.86 13.62
N ILE A 115 -4.79 -12.13 13.41
CA ILE A 115 -5.22 -12.64 12.10
C ILE A 115 -6.38 -11.79 11.56
N PHE A 116 -7.28 -11.34 12.44
CA PHE A 116 -8.39 -10.46 12.11
C PHE A 116 -7.98 -8.99 12.31
N LYS A 117 -7.27 -8.41 11.33
CA LYS A 117 -6.77 -7.02 11.42
C LYS A 117 -7.85 -5.96 11.61
N SER A 118 -9.07 -6.23 11.14
CA SER A 118 -10.17 -5.26 11.06
C SER A 118 -11.40 -5.81 11.74
N THR A 119 -11.31 -5.95 13.07
CA THR A 119 -12.42 -6.47 13.89
C THR A 119 -13.66 -5.57 13.85
N GLY A 120 -13.49 -4.24 13.67
CA GLY A 120 -14.61 -3.30 13.53
C GLY A 120 -15.60 -3.64 12.43
N ARG A 121 -15.18 -4.33 11.37
CA ARG A 121 -16.07 -4.78 10.27
C ARG A 121 -17.13 -5.80 10.71
N PHE A 122 -16.88 -6.56 11.76
CA PHE A 122 -17.89 -7.51 12.26
C PHE A 122 -19.13 -6.79 12.77
N PHE A 123 -19.03 -5.52 13.14
CA PHE A 123 -20.16 -4.71 13.54
C PHE A 123 -21.10 -4.35 12.37
N TRP A 124 -20.68 -4.43 11.12
CA TRP A 124 -21.57 -4.20 9.98
C TRP A 124 -22.77 -5.16 9.98
N ILE A 125 -22.55 -6.42 10.36
CA ILE A 125 -23.65 -7.40 10.49
C ILE A 125 -24.65 -6.95 11.55
N VAL A 126 -24.15 -6.44 12.67
CA VAL A 126 -24.99 -5.89 13.76
C VAL A 126 -25.75 -4.66 13.29
N ASN A 127 -25.11 -3.77 12.55
CA ASN A 127 -25.73 -2.58 11.96
C ASN A 127 -26.94 -2.97 11.07
N TYR A 128 -26.75 -3.90 10.13
CA TYR A 128 -27.86 -4.38 9.29
C TYR A 128 -28.97 -5.05 10.09
N PHE A 129 -28.60 -5.82 11.12
CA PHE A 129 -29.61 -6.43 12.00
C PHE A 129 -30.43 -5.38 12.73
N LEU A 130 -29.79 -4.36 13.29
CA LEU A 130 -30.47 -3.25 13.98
C LEU A 130 -31.39 -2.46 13.03
N LEU A 131 -30.95 -2.24 11.81
CA LEU A 131 -31.75 -1.61 10.77
C LEU A 131 -33.03 -2.41 10.49
N ILE A 132 -32.87 -3.69 10.19
CA ILE A 132 -34.01 -4.59 9.86
C ILE A 132 -34.95 -4.72 11.07
N LEU A 133 -34.41 -4.89 12.28
CA LEU A 133 -35.21 -4.99 13.50
C LEU A 133 -36.04 -3.72 13.72
N SER A 134 -35.47 -2.54 13.50
CA SER A 134 -36.19 -1.28 13.63
C SER A 134 -37.34 -1.14 12.61
N ILE A 135 -37.10 -1.56 11.37
CA ILE A 135 -38.16 -1.61 10.34
C ILE A 135 -39.29 -2.53 10.77
N VAL A 136 -38.96 -3.74 11.26
CA VAL A 136 -39.96 -4.72 11.72
C VAL A 136 -40.76 -4.17 12.90
N ILE A 137 -40.12 -3.52 13.87
CA ILE A 137 -40.77 -2.88 15.01
C ILE A 137 -41.80 -1.83 14.54
N ILE A 138 -41.39 -0.92 13.65
CA ILE A 138 -42.27 0.12 13.16
C ILE A 138 -43.44 -0.49 12.38
N TYR A 139 -43.17 -1.45 11.50
CA TYR A 139 -44.20 -2.11 10.70
C TYR A 139 -45.25 -2.84 11.58
N LYS A 140 -44.83 -3.42 12.70
CA LYS A 140 -45.75 -4.11 13.65
C LYS A 140 -46.53 -3.14 14.50
N CYS A 141 -46.02 -1.94 14.80
CA CYS A 141 -46.67 -0.97 15.69
C CYS A 141 -47.76 -0.14 14.99
N PHE A 142 -47.68 0.01 13.67
CA PHE A 142 -48.57 0.90 12.93
C PHE A 142 -49.30 0.16 11.80
N LYS A 143 -50.42 0.73 11.31
CA LYS A 143 -51.06 0.29 10.09
C LYS A 143 -50.13 0.50 8.90
N GLU A 144 -50.21 -0.35 7.91
CA GLU A 144 -49.34 -0.37 6.72
C GLU A 144 -49.06 1.03 6.14
N LYS A 145 -50.14 1.80 5.83
CA LYS A 145 -49.97 3.15 5.29
C LYS A 145 -49.12 4.07 6.17
N ASN A 146 -49.35 4.05 7.48
CA ASN A 146 -48.59 4.88 8.42
C ASN A 146 -47.16 4.36 8.59
N SER A 147 -46.94 3.06 8.58
CA SER A 147 -45.59 2.46 8.62
C SER A 147 -44.78 2.89 7.40
N ILE A 148 -45.37 2.82 6.20
CA ILE A 148 -44.70 3.25 4.96
C ILE A 148 -44.33 4.73 5.06
N LEU A 149 -45.28 5.61 5.50
CA LEU A 149 -45.01 7.03 5.65
C LEU A 149 -43.84 7.32 6.60
N ILE A 150 -43.83 6.67 7.79
CA ILE A 150 -42.76 6.83 8.80
C ILE A 150 -41.41 6.34 8.25
N LEU A 151 -41.40 5.18 7.64
CA LEU A 151 -40.17 4.60 7.06
C LEU A 151 -39.64 5.46 5.89
N THR A 152 -40.55 5.97 5.05
CA THR A 152 -40.17 6.92 3.97
C THR A 152 -39.54 8.19 4.53
N LEU A 153 -40.09 8.72 5.64
CA LEU A 153 -39.50 9.91 6.29
C LEU A 153 -38.06 9.64 6.74
N PHE A 154 -37.84 8.53 7.42
CA PHE A 154 -36.46 8.16 7.84
C PHE A 154 -35.53 7.89 6.66
N LEU A 155 -36.05 7.30 5.58
CA LEU A 155 -35.27 7.11 4.34
C LEU A 155 -34.87 8.44 3.71
N VAL A 156 -35.79 9.40 3.64
CA VAL A 156 -35.50 10.74 3.11
C VAL A 156 -34.44 11.44 3.97
N LEU A 157 -34.57 11.38 5.29
CA LEU A 157 -33.54 11.91 6.21
C LEU A 157 -32.18 11.23 6.01
N GLN A 158 -32.17 9.90 5.83
CA GLN A 158 -30.95 9.14 5.56
C GLN A 158 -30.27 9.59 4.27
N ILE A 159 -31.03 9.68 3.17
CA ILE A 159 -30.51 10.11 1.87
C ILE A 159 -30.00 11.56 1.94
N ALA A 160 -30.75 12.45 2.58
CA ALA A 160 -30.32 13.83 2.77
C ALA A 160 -29.00 13.91 3.53
N ASP A 161 -28.85 13.13 4.61
CA ASP A 161 -27.67 13.13 5.46
C ASP A 161 -26.45 12.58 4.71
N ILE A 162 -26.53 11.36 4.16
CA ILE A 162 -25.40 10.72 3.50
C ILE A 162 -25.04 11.33 2.12
N SER A 163 -25.87 12.24 1.60
CA SER A 163 -25.61 12.92 0.34
C SER A 163 -24.31 13.72 0.36
N ALA A 164 -23.85 14.17 1.54
CA ALA A 164 -22.54 14.81 1.73
C ALA A 164 -21.40 13.90 1.24
N GLY A 165 -21.35 12.69 1.77
CA GLY A 165 -20.34 11.70 1.40
C GLY A 165 -20.49 11.23 -0.05
N LEU A 166 -21.72 11.00 -0.51
CA LEU A 166 -21.98 10.64 -1.90
C LEU A 166 -21.45 11.69 -2.88
N LYS A 167 -21.72 12.98 -2.63
CA LYS A 167 -21.19 14.07 -3.44
C LYS A 167 -19.67 14.10 -3.45
N SER A 168 -19.04 13.93 -2.30
CA SER A 168 -17.58 13.88 -2.18
C SER A 168 -16.99 12.66 -2.90
N LYS A 169 -17.63 11.49 -2.80
CA LYS A 169 -17.22 10.28 -3.53
C LYS A 169 -17.38 10.43 -5.05
N ILE A 170 -18.48 11.00 -5.52
CA ILE A 170 -18.70 11.27 -6.95
C ILE A 170 -17.60 12.19 -7.48
N ASN A 171 -17.21 13.20 -6.73
CA ASN A 171 -16.12 14.09 -7.12
C ASN A 171 -14.73 13.37 -7.13
N LEU A 172 -14.53 12.37 -6.27
CA LEU A 172 -13.34 11.51 -6.31
C LEU A 172 -13.40 10.47 -7.43
N LEU A 173 -14.60 10.05 -7.81
CA LEU A 173 -14.88 9.25 -9.01
C LEU A 173 -14.96 10.18 -10.23
N THR A 174 -14.12 11.22 -10.30
CA THR A 174 -13.89 11.91 -11.57
C THR A 174 -13.81 10.86 -12.67
N PRO A 175 -14.34 11.13 -13.89
CA PRO A 175 -14.44 10.12 -14.92
C PRO A 175 -13.12 9.37 -14.94
N PHE A 176 -13.21 8.05 -14.79
CA PHE A 176 -12.06 7.15 -14.77
C PHE A 176 -11.23 7.57 -15.97
N ASN A 177 -10.25 8.43 -15.71
CA ASN A 177 -9.42 8.92 -16.78
C ASN A 177 -8.64 7.70 -17.20
N ASP A 178 -9.07 7.13 -18.31
CA ASP A 178 -8.44 5.96 -18.91
C ASP A 178 -6.93 6.14 -19.14
N ASP A 179 -6.39 7.36 -18.97
CA ASP A 179 -4.96 7.66 -19.07
C ASP A 179 -4.10 6.84 -18.09
N HIS A 180 -4.73 6.26 -17.06
CA HIS A 180 -4.05 5.34 -16.15
C HIS A 180 -3.98 3.90 -16.64
N LEU A 181 -4.69 3.54 -17.73
CA LEU A 181 -4.63 2.19 -18.28
C LEU A 181 -3.55 2.08 -19.36
N ALA A 182 -3.02 0.88 -19.51
CA ALA A 182 -2.14 0.54 -20.62
C ALA A 182 -3.00 0.32 -21.87
N LYS A 183 -2.99 1.26 -22.81
CA LYS A 183 -3.84 1.27 -24.02
C LYS A 183 -3.07 1.09 -25.33
N ASP A 184 -1.77 1.39 -25.31
CA ASP A 184 -0.95 1.30 -26.52
C ASP A 184 -0.96 -0.12 -27.09
N LEU A 185 -1.04 -0.24 -28.41
CA LEU A 185 -1.06 -1.53 -29.12
C LEU A 185 0.19 -2.37 -28.87
N LEU A 186 1.30 -1.75 -28.48
CA LEU A 186 2.52 -2.47 -28.12
C LEU A 186 2.28 -3.46 -26.96
N TRP A 187 1.39 -3.14 -26.02
CA TRP A 187 1.09 -4.04 -24.90
C TRP A 187 0.41 -5.32 -25.37
N ASP A 188 -0.53 -5.20 -26.31
CA ASP A 188 -1.18 -6.37 -26.91
C ASP A 188 -0.15 -7.23 -27.66
N ASP A 189 0.74 -6.62 -28.44
CA ASP A 189 1.78 -7.33 -29.18
C ASP A 189 2.76 -8.05 -28.26
N LEU A 190 3.25 -7.35 -27.23
CA LEU A 190 4.20 -7.93 -26.27
C LEU A 190 3.54 -9.07 -25.46
N PHE A 191 2.32 -8.87 -24.97
CA PHE A 191 1.66 -9.83 -24.11
C PHE A 191 1.05 -11.03 -24.87
N LYS A 192 0.83 -10.89 -26.18
CA LYS A 192 0.54 -12.05 -27.04
C LYS A 192 1.78 -12.91 -27.25
N LYS A 193 2.95 -12.27 -27.44
CA LYS A 193 4.21 -12.96 -27.69
C LYS A 193 4.83 -13.53 -26.41
N TYR A 194 4.80 -12.79 -25.31
CA TYR A 194 5.44 -13.12 -24.05
C TYR A 194 4.40 -13.39 -22.97
N LYS A 195 4.43 -14.59 -22.36
CA LYS A 195 3.44 -15.01 -21.36
C LYS A 195 3.89 -14.80 -19.93
N ILE A 196 5.05 -14.19 -19.73
CA ILE A 196 5.60 -13.85 -18.42
C ILE A 196 5.83 -12.34 -18.36
N VAL A 197 5.23 -11.69 -17.38
CA VAL A 197 5.38 -10.25 -17.13
C VAL A 197 5.95 -10.05 -15.72
N ARG A 198 7.03 -9.32 -15.60
CA ARG A 198 7.64 -8.97 -14.33
C ARG A 198 7.85 -7.47 -14.21
N THR A 199 7.69 -6.93 -13.01
CA THR A 199 8.18 -5.58 -12.72
C THR A 199 9.59 -5.66 -12.15
N THR A 200 10.37 -4.63 -12.40
CA THR A 200 11.71 -4.48 -11.83
C THR A 200 11.70 -4.24 -10.32
N TYR A 201 10.54 -3.97 -9.75
CA TYR A 201 10.33 -3.80 -8.31
C TYR A 201 9.18 -4.71 -7.83
N PRO A 202 9.47 -5.98 -7.49
CA PRO A 202 8.45 -6.94 -7.05
C PRO A 202 7.93 -6.57 -5.67
N MET A 203 6.96 -5.69 -5.64
CA MET A 203 6.22 -5.28 -4.43
C MET A 203 4.73 -5.12 -4.73
N ASN A 204 3.97 -5.00 -3.65
CA ASN A 204 2.54 -4.70 -3.69
C ASN A 204 2.31 -3.25 -4.15
N TYR A 205 2.52 -2.98 -5.42
CA TYR A 205 2.35 -1.66 -6.01
C TYR A 205 1.03 -1.57 -6.78
N THR A 206 0.05 -0.94 -6.16
CA THR A 206 -1.33 -0.85 -6.68
C THR A 206 -1.45 -0.17 -8.03
N GLY A 207 -0.64 0.88 -8.28
CA GLY A 207 -0.71 1.67 -9.51
C GLY A 207 -0.36 0.86 -10.76
N LEU A 208 0.78 0.17 -10.77
CA LEU A 208 1.17 -0.66 -11.92
C LEU A 208 0.25 -1.87 -12.08
N THR A 209 -0.16 -2.50 -10.97
CA THR A 209 -1.08 -3.63 -11.03
C THR A 209 -2.40 -3.21 -11.66
N ALA A 210 -3.01 -2.11 -11.21
CA ALA A 210 -4.24 -1.60 -11.79
C ALA A 210 -4.09 -1.25 -13.28
N LYS A 211 -2.95 -0.64 -13.66
CA LYS A 211 -2.66 -0.21 -15.02
C LYS A 211 -2.61 -1.37 -16.01
N PHE A 212 -2.00 -2.49 -15.63
CA PHE A 212 -1.73 -3.61 -16.52
C PHE A 212 -2.67 -4.81 -16.35
N SER A 213 -3.49 -4.88 -15.28
CA SER A 213 -4.35 -6.03 -14.99
C SER A 213 -5.21 -6.42 -16.18
N TYR A 214 -5.90 -5.45 -16.79
CA TYR A 214 -6.77 -5.71 -17.91
C TYR A 214 -6.01 -6.29 -19.11
N GLN A 215 -4.87 -5.70 -19.46
CA GLN A 215 -4.07 -6.17 -20.59
C GLN A 215 -3.45 -7.54 -20.34
N MET A 216 -3.03 -7.81 -19.11
CA MET A 216 -2.51 -9.12 -18.73
C MET A 216 -3.60 -10.20 -18.80
N GLU A 217 -4.80 -9.92 -18.30
CA GLU A 217 -5.95 -10.84 -18.36
C GLU A 217 -6.37 -11.09 -19.82
N LYS A 218 -6.58 -10.02 -20.59
CA LYS A 218 -6.97 -10.08 -22.01
C LYS A 218 -6.03 -10.95 -22.85
N ASN A 219 -4.74 -10.93 -22.54
CA ASN A 219 -3.70 -11.66 -23.29
C ASN A 219 -3.27 -12.96 -22.62
N TYR A 220 -3.97 -13.41 -21.57
CA TYR A 220 -3.72 -14.68 -20.87
C TYR A 220 -2.26 -14.80 -20.40
N ILE A 221 -1.78 -13.79 -19.63
CA ILE A 221 -0.47 -13.84 -19.00
C ILE A 221 -0.44 -14.95 -17.95
N GLU A 222 0.51 -15.87 -18.07
CA GLU A 222 0.58 -17.07 -17.23
C GLU A 222 1.28 -16.80 -15.89
N LYS A 223 2.29 -15.92 -15.90
CA LYS A 223 3.11 -15.65 -14.70
C LYS A 223 3.40 -14.17 -14.57
N THR A 224 3.20 -13.64 -13.37
CA THR A 224 3.58 -12.25 -13.06
C THR A 224 3.99 -12.09 -11.60
N ASN A 225 4.85 -11.09 -11.32
CA ASN A 225 5.13 -10.60 -9.98
C ASN A 225 4.44 -9.23 -9.71
N LEU A 226 3.63 -8.76 -10.66
CA LEU A 226 2.70 -7.64 -10.50
C LEU A 226 1.45 -8.13 -9.77
N VAL A 227 1.54 -8.22 -8.46
CA VAL A 227 0.46 -8.78 -7.63
C VAL A 227 0.16 -7.87 -6.45
N MET A 228 -1.09 -7.89 -6.03
CA MET A 228 -1.57 -7.14 -4.89
C MET A 228 -2.01 -8.10 -3.79
N PHE A 229 -1.16 -8.27 -2.77
CA PHE A 229 -1.48 -9.09 -1.62
C PHE A 229 -1.88 -8.22 -0.42
N GLY A 230 -3.00 -8.46 0.18
CA GLY A 230 -3.38 -7.82 1.45
C GLY A 230 -2.42 -8.21 2.58
N ARG A 231 -1.78 -9.38 2.47
CA ARG A 231 -0.76 -9.88 3.40
C ARG A 231 0.31 -10.63 2.62
N GLY A 232 1.43 -9.97 2.38
CA GLY A 232 2.61 -10.61 1.76
C GLY A 232 3.55 -11.20 2.81
N ASN A 233 4.21 -12.29 2.47
CA ASN A 233 5.36 -12.76 3.23
C ASN A 233 6.55 -11.85 2.92
N ARG A 234 6.90 -10.97 3.86
CA ARG A 234 7.98 -9.99 3.68
C ARG A 234 9.33 -10.63 3.38
N LYS A 235 9.63 -11.79 4.00
CA LYS A 235 10.87 -12.52 3.75
C LYS A 235 10.91 -13.04 2.32
N ALA A 236 9.87 -13.71 1.85
CA ALA A 236 9.78 -14.20 0.47
C ALA A 236 9.83 -13.04 -0.55
N ALA A 237 9.21 -11.90 -0.25
CA ALA A 237 9.30 -10.72 -1.12
C ALA A 237 10.73 -10.15 -1.20
N ALA A 238 11.46 -10.11 -0.08
CA ALA A 238 12.86 -9.68 -0.05
C ALA A 238 13.76 -10.64 -0.83
N GLU A 239 13.56 -11.95 -0.66
CA GLU A 239 14.28 -12.99 -1.42
C GLU A 239 14.00 -12.88 -2.93
N ALA A 240 12.75 -12.67 -3.32
CA ALA A 240 12.38 -12.49 -4.73
C ALA A 240 13.02 -11.23 -5.35
N LYS A 241 13.10 -10.12 -4.60
CA LYS A 241 13.83 -8.91 -5.01
C LYS A 241 15.32 -9.20 -5.19
N TYR A 242 15.92 -9.88 -4.21
CA TYR A 242 17.32 -10.23 -4.27
C TYR A 242 17.65 -11.02 -5.53
N HIS A 243 16.92 -12.11 -5.78
CA HIS A 243 17.14 -12.94 -6.96
C HIS A 243 16.93 -12.18 -8.28
N LEU A 244 15.95 -11.29 -8.33
CA LEU A 244 15.72 -10.48 -9.52
C LEU A 244 16.89 -9.50 -9.77
N TYR A 245 17.36 -8.82 -8.74
CA TYR A 245 18.46 -7.86 -8.86
C TYR A 245 19.80 -8.55 -9.16
N ASP A 246 20.03 -9.73 -8.57
CA ASP A 246 21.17 -10.55 -8.89
C ASP A 246 21.16 -11.02 -10.35
N ASN A 247 20.00 -11.43 -10.85
CA ASN A 247 19.82 -11.77 -12.27
C ASN A 247 20.09 -10.58 -13.18
N PHE A 248 19.60 -9.37 -12.86
CA PHE A 248 19.93 -8.17 -13.62
C PHE A 248 21.44 -7.89 -13.61
N ARG A 249 22.07 -7.97 -12.44
CA ARG A 249 23.50 -7.72 -12.27
C ARG A 249 24.35 -8.68 -13.10
N ASN A 250 24.00 -9.95 -13.11
CA ASN A 250 24.71 -11.01 -13.80
C ASN A 250 24.25 -11.21 -15.25
N LYS A 251 23.29 -10.39 -15.74
CA LYS A 251 22.66 -10.49 -17.06
C LYS A 251 22.01 -11.87 -17.31
N ASN A 252 21.63 -12.56 -16.25
CA ASN A 252 20.99 -13.87 -16.32
C ASN A 252 19.47 -13.72 -16.36
N LEU A 253 18.96 -13.20 -17.47
CA LEU A 253 17.55 -12.94 -17.68
C LEU A 253 16.95 -13.93 -18.67
N ALA A 254 15.72 -14.33 -18.40
CA ALA A 254 14.95 -15.12 -19.35
C ALA A 254 14.49 -14.26 -20.54
N SER A 255 14.63 -14.79 -21.75
CA SER A 255 14.30 -14.09 -22.99
C SER A 255 12.80 -14.05 -23.30
N ASP A 256 11.99 -14.83 -22.58
CA ASP A 256 10.54 -14.94 -22.72
C ASP A 256 9.76 -14.03 -21.74
N VAL A 257 10.44 -13.05 -21.14
CA VAL A 257 9.88 -12.16 -20.11
C VAL A 257 9.83 -10.72 -20.57
N VAL A 258 8.70 -10.08 -20.32
CA VAL A 258 8.54 -8.63 -20.41
C VAL A 258 8.80 -8.02 -19.04
N TYR A 259 9.77 -7.12 -18.94
CA TYR A 259 10.12 -6.43 -17.69
C TYR A 259 9.57 -5.01 -17.67
N ILE A 260 8.52 -4.76 -16.90
CA ILE A 260 7.96 -3.43 -16.67
C ILE A 260 8.87 -2.70 -15.68
N ILE A 261 9.40 -1.56 -16.09
CA ILE A 261 10.35 -0.79 -15.30
C ILE A 261 9.58 0.12 -14.35
N HIS A 262 9.85 -0.03 -13.06
CA HIS A 262 9.10 0.66 -12.01
C HIS A 262 9.35 2.17 -12.00
N ASP A 263 10.60 2.58 -12.10
CA ASP A 263 11.00 3.98 -12.00
C ASP A 263 12.23 4.33 -12.84
N LEU A 264 12.56 5.60 -12.86
CA LEU A 264 13.65 6.13 -13.64
C LEU A 264 15.03 5.68 -13.10
N GLY A 265 15.17 5.45 -11.80
CA GLY A 265 16.41 4.93 -11.19
C GLY A 265 16.73 3.54 -11.70
N HIS A 266 15.73 2.64 -11.69
CA HIS A 266 15.85 1.29 -12.27
C HIS A 266 16.17 1.34 -13.76
N LEU A 267 15.53 2.22 -14.52
CA LEU A 267 15.79 2.37 -15.95
C LEU A 267 17.25 2.80 -16.24
N LYS A 268 17.75 3.79 -15.52
CA LYS A 268 19.15 4.25 -15.66
C LYS A 268 20.15 3.12 -15.36
N HIS A 269 19.85 2.35 -14.31
CA HIS A 269 20.68 1.21 -13.91
C HIS A 269 20.66 0.11 -14.98
N LEU A 270 19.48 -0.26 -15.48
CA LEU A 270 19.34 -1.26 -16.55
C LEU A 270 20.00 -0.79 -17.84
N LYS A 271 19.86 0.49 -18.20
CA LYS A 271 20.56 1.09 -19.34
C LYS A 271 22.07 0.94 -19.23
N HIS A 272 22.63 1.14 -18.04
CA HIS A 272 24.05 0.95 -17.79
C HIS A 272 24.48 -0.52 -17.91
N ILE A 273 23.72 -1.45 -17.31
CA ILE A 273 24.04 -2.90 -17.35
C ILE A 273 23.95 -3.45 -18.78
N PHE A 274 22.91 -3.07 -19.53
CA PHE A 274 22.59 -3.63 -20.84
C PHE A 274 23.02 -2.75 -22.04
N LYS A 275 23.94 -1.80 -21.83
CA LYS A 275 24.40 -0.82 -22.82
C LYS A 275 24.79 -1.43 -24.17
N ASN A 276 25.46 -2.59 -24.15
CA ASN A 276 26.00 -3.26 -25.32
C ASN A 276 25.22 -4.53 -25.71
N GLU A 277 24.06 -4.75 -25.10
CA GLU A 277 23.27 -5.95 -25.30
C GLU A 277 22.15 -5.72 -26.34
N ASN A 278 21.65 -6.82 -26.91
CA ASN A 278 20.46 -6.78 -27.77
C ASN A 278 19.18 -6.71 -26.94
N VAL A 279 18.90 -5.54 -26.38
CA VAL A 279 17.75 -5.32 -25.49
C VAL A 279 16.93 -4.14 -25.99
N GLY A 280 15.63 -4.37 -26.18
CA GLY A 280 14.66 -3.33 -26.53
C GLY A 280 14.16 -2.62 -25.26
N PHE A 281 14.14 -1.29 -25.31
CA PHE A 281 13.52 -0.44 -24.31
C PHE A 281 12.44 0.40 -24.97
N PHE A 282 11.21 0.22 -24.53
CA PHE A 282 10.04 0.88 -25.12
C PHE A 282 9.37 1.78 -24.07
N TYR A 283 8.86 2.94 -24.53
CA TYR A 283 8.13 3.86 -23.66
C TYR A 283 6.71 4.07 -24.17
N ARG A 284 5.72 3.56 -23.45
CA ARG A 284 4.31 3.70 -23.77
C ARG A 284 3.51 3.96 -22.51
N ASP A 285 2.43 4.74 -22.64
CA ASP A 285 1.52 5.05 -21.55
C ASP A 285 2.25 5.45 -20.26
N ASN A 286 3.24 6.34 -20.36
CA ASN A 286 4.09 6.80 -19.25
C ASN A 286 4.81 5.67 -18.48
N THR A 287 5.11 4.55 -19.16
CA THR A 287 5.81 3.42 -18.56
C THR A 287 6.89 2.89 -19.48
N TRP A 288 8.05 2.61 -18.91
CA TRP A 288 9.14 1.93 -19.61
C TRP A 288 9.00 0.42 -19.50
N VAL A 289 9.34 -0.27 -20.55
CA VAL A 289 9.43 -1.72 -20.59
C VAL A 289 10.72 -2.16 -21.25
N MET A 290 11.29 -3.24 -20.74
CA MET A 290 12.50 -3.86 -21.26
C MET A 290 12.20 -5.29 -21.73
N VAL A 291 12.67 -5.65 -22.92
CA VAL A 291 12.53 -6.99 -23.49
C VAL A 291 13.85 -7.39 -24.15
N LEU A 292 14.32 -8.60 -23.87
CA LEU A 292 15.53 -9.12 -24.47
C LEU A 292 15.31 -9.45 -25.96
N ASN A 293 16.36 -9.31 -26.76
CA ASN A 293 16.39 -9.62 -28.21
C ASN A 293 15.40 -8.81 -29.05
N GLU A 294 14.99 -7.63 -28.58
CA GLU A 294 13.99 -6.78 -29.25
C GLU A 294 14.52 -5.37 -29.58
N LYS A 295 15.84 -5.16 -29.58
CA LYS A 295 16.45 -3.84 -29.82
C LYS A 295 16.08 -3.26 -31.17
N GLU A 296 15.97 -4.09 -32.19
CA GLU A 296 15.66 -3.68 -33.58
C GLU A 296 14.20 -3.20 -33.72
N ARG A 297 13.30 -3.64 -32.84
CA ARG A 297 11.91 -3.17 -32.82
C ARG A 297 11.72 -1.78 -32.20
N MET A 298 12.74 -1.19 -31.60
CA MET A 298 12.68 0.16 -31.09
C MET A 298 12.51 1.14 -32.25
N ASN A 299 11.43 1.91 -32.24
CA ASN A 299 11.23 3.00 -33.19
C ASN A 299 12.13 4.21 -32.84
N ASP A 300 12.15 5.20 -33.73
CA ASP A 300 13.02 6.37 -33.52
C ASP A 300 12.65 7.20 -32.29
N ASN A 301 11.37 7.22 -31.92
CA ASN A 301 10.91 7.89 -30.68
C ASN A 301 11.40 7.14 -29.44
N ASP A 302 11.35 5.80 -29.43
CA ASP A 302 11.89 5.00 -28.34
C ASP A 302 13.40 5.22 -28.19
N LYS A 303 14.13 5.19 -29.31
CA LYS A 303 15.57 5.44 -29.34
C LYS A 303 15.90 6.86 -28.85
N LYS A 304 15.14 7.85 -29.33
CA LYS A 304 15.30 9.24 -28.90
C LYS A 304 15.08 9.39 -27.41
N LYS A 305 13.92 8.96 -26.88
CA LYS A 305 13.61 9.01 -25.45
C LYS A 305 14.61 8.23 -24.61
N PHE A 306 15.02 7.05 -25.06
CA PHE A 306 16.03 6.25 -24.37
C PHE A 306 17.39 6.94 -24.33
N ASN A 307 17.78 7.66 -25.37
CA ASN A 307 19.03 8.41 -25.44
C ASN A 307 18.99 9.68 -24.59
N GLU A 308 17.84 10.34 -24.52
CA GLU A 308 17.60 11.52 -23.67
C GLU A 308 17.67 11.18 -22.17
N ILE A 309 17.31 9.94 -21.80
CA ILE A 309 17.60 9.44 -20.47
C ILE A 309 19.12 9.24 -20.40
N SER A 310 19.78 10.33 -20.12
CA SER A 310 21.20 10.27 -19.86
C SER A 310 21.42 9.28 -18.70
N PRO A 311 22.26 8.26 -18.86
CA PRO A 311 22.95 7.70 -17.74
C PRO A 311 24.02 8.75 -17.36
N LYS A 312 23.58 9.92 -16.93
CA LYS A 312 24.49 10.82 -16.23
C LYS A 312 24.75 10.13 -14.91
N LEU A 313 25.64 9.16 -14.96
CA LEU A 313 26.38 8.80 -13.78
C LEU A 313 26.85 10.12 -13.22
N LEU A 314 26.48 10.40 -11.99
CA LEU A 314 26.91 11.60 -11.33
C LEU A 314 28.42 11.66 -11.46
N THR A 315 28.91 12.70 -12.10
CA THR A 315 30.36 12.92 -12.18
C THR A 315 30.80 13.58 -10.91
N ILE A 316 31.66 12.91 -10.18
CA ILE A 316 32.22 13.38 -8.92
C ILE A 316 33.56 14.04 -9.19
N ASN A 317 33.71 15.27 -8.74
CA ASN A 317 34.96 15.99 -8.59
C ASN A 317 35.43 15.80 -7.14
N GLU A 318 36.68 16.16 -6.85
CA GLU A 318 37.23 16.10 -5.48
C GLU A 318 36.31 16.78 -4.44
N ASN A 319 36.18 16.12 -3.27
CA ASN A 319 35.47 16.63 -2.10
C ASN A 319 34.01 17.03 -2.29
N LYS A 320 33.25 16.25 -3.06
CA LYS A 320 31.81 16.46 -3.27
C LYS A 320 30.97 15.74 -2.24
N ASN A 321 30.14 16.50 -1.51
CA ASN A 321 29.07 15.93 -0.70
C ASN A 321 27.87 15.57 -1.60
N LEU A 322 27.31 14.37 -1.38
CA LEU A 322 26.14 13.87 -2.09
C LEU A 322 25.02 13.66 -1.08
N TYR A 323 23.87 14.26 -1.36
CA TYR A 323 22.66 14.06 -0.57
C TYR A 323 21.64 13.29 -1.41
N PHE A 324 20.96 12.33 -0.80
CA PHE A 324 19.92 11.55 -1.49
C PHE A 324 18.73 12.39 -1.97
N GLU A 325 18.49 13.55 -1.34
CA GLU A 325 17.42 14.47 -1.70
C GLU A 325 17.68 15.23 -3.01
N ASP A 326 18.94 15.40 -3.38
CA ASP A 326 19.31 16.31 -4.46
C ASP A 326 19.40 15.64 -5.83
N ASN A 327 19.50 14.30 -5.90
CA ASN A 327 19.79 13.68 -7.18
C ASN A 327 19.56 12.17 -7.24
N ASP A 328 18.60 11.74 -8.06
CA ASP A 328 18.32 10.32 -8.38
C ASP A 328 19.42 9.65 -9.21
N ASN A 329 20.53 10.31 -9.49
CA ASN A 329 21.45 9.89 -10.55
C ASN A 329 22.56 8.93 -10.09
N TYR A 330 22.65 8.59 -8.81
CA TYR A 330 23.72 7.73 -8.29
C TYR A 330 23.26 6.48 -7.55
N TYR A 331 21.98 6.29 -7.29
CA TYR A 331 21.50 5.06 -6.71
C TYR A 331 20.85 4.15 -7.76
N GLY A 332 21.10 2.86 -7.61
CA GLY A 332 20.54 1.81 -8.45
C GLY A 332 19.46 1.00 -7.74
N PHE A 333 19.53 -0.33 -7.81
CA PHE A 333 18.59 -1.23 -7.13
C PHE A 333 18.79 -1.25 -5.62
N GLY A 334 17.72 -1.63 -4.90
CA GLY A 334 17.76 -1.94 -3.47
C GLY A 334 17.52 -0.78 -2.53
N TRP A 335 17.14 0.38 -3.02
CA TRP A 335 16.81 1.55 -2.22
C TRP A 335 15.30 1.77 -2.12
N SER A 336 14.85 2.33 -0.98
CA SER A 336 13.44 2.65 -0.78
C SER A 336 13.02 3.87 -1.60
N HIS A 337 11.74 3.88 -2.05
CA HIS A 337 11.19 5.04 -2.74
C HIS A 337 10.71 6.17 -1.82
N ASN A 338 10.70 5.92 -0.50
CA ASN A 338 10.30 6.93 0.46
C ASN A 338 11.51 7.72 0.94
N PHE A 339 11.82 8.80 0.25
CA PHE A 339 12.77 9.79 0.73
C PHE A 339 12.24 10.43 2.01
N ARG A 340 13.03 10.36 3.07
CA ARG A 340 12.75 11.09 4.31
C ARG A 340 13.86 12.11 4.51
N LYS A 341 13.61 13.18 5.26
CA LYS A 341 14.61 14.20 5.64
C LYS A 341 15.93 13.62 6.19
N LEU A 342 15.94 12.37 6.61
CA LEU A 342 17.09 11.66 7.18
C LEU A 342 17.80 10.71 6.20
N GLY A 343 17.41 10.68 4.91
CA GLY A 343 17.99 9.80 3.90
C GLY A 343 17.06 8.71 3.37
N ILE A 344 17.62 7.71 2.74
CA ILE A 344 16.96 6.60 2.06
C ILE A 344 17.31 5.27 2.75
N TRP A 345 16.35 4.35 2.83
CA TRP A 345 16.58 3.02 3.38
C TRP A 345 17.07 2.04 2.32
N SER A 346 18.04 1.21 2.69
CA SER A 346 18.29 -0.04 1.97
C SER A 346 17.13 -1.02 2.20
N GLU A 347 16.46 -1.47 1.14
CA GLU A 347 15.28 -2.35 1.20
C GLU A 347 15.57 -3.79 0.84
N GLY A 348 16.80 -4.17 0.74
CA GLY A 348 17.15 -5.53 0.37
C GLY A 348 18.53 -5.91 0.86
N PRO A 349 18.94 -7.15 0.61
CA PRO A 349 20.28 -7.60 0.93
C PRO A 349 21.34 -6.94 0.05
N ILE A 350 20.97 -6.32 -1.07
CA ILE A 350 21.89 -5.57 -1.95
C ILE A 350 21.30 -4.22 -2.27
N SER A 351 22.09 -3.17 -2.06
CA SER A 351 21.81 -1.81 -2.52
C SER A 351 23.00 -1.29 -3.33
N THR A 352 22.74 -0.61 -4.44
CA THR A 352 23.78 -0.26 -5.40
C THR A 352 23.89 1.26 -5.54
N LEU A 353 25.11 1.78 -5.51
CA LEU A 353 25.47 3.15 -5.87
C LEU A 353 26.25 3.13 -7.18
N LEU A 354 26.01 4.12 -8.04
CA LEU A 354 26.63 4.27 -9.35
C LEU A 354 27.07 5.70 -9.56
N PHE A 355 28.35 5.90 -9.80
CA PHE A 355 28.88 7.22 -10.15
C PHE A 355 30.13 7.09 -11.00
N ARG A 356 30.60 8.18 -11.56
CA ARG A 356 31.90 8.26 -12.26
C ARG A 356 32.74 9.40 -11.74
N THR A 357 34.02 9.33 -11.97
CA THR A 357 34.94 10.44 -11.78
C THR A 357 35.19 11.16 -13.11
N ASP A 358 35.47 12.46 -13.08
CA ASP A 358 35.80 13.25 -14.26
C ASP A 358 37.20 12.92 -14.81
N LYS A 359 38.09 12.48 -13.94
CA LYS A 359 39.42 11.97 -14.27
C LYS A 359 39.85 10.86 -13.35
N ASN A 360 41.00 10.22 -13.60
CA ASN A 360 41.59 9.30 -12.67
C ASN A 360 42.24 10.05 -11.50
N TYR A 361 41.77 9.77 -10.29
CA TYR A 361 42.29 10.34 -9.05
C TYR A 361 43.19 9.39 -8.28
N GLY A 362 43.48 8.20 -8.78
CA GLY A 362 44.10 7.14 -8.01
C GLY A 362 43.12 6.50 -7.02
N ASP A 363 43.62 6.16 -5.84
CA ASP A 363 42.79 5.60 -4.77
C ASP A 363 41.79 6.65 -4.27
N LEU A 364 40.54 6.21 -4.05
CA LEU A 364 39.45 7.07 -3.59
C LEU A 364 38.99 6.69 -2.21
N LYS A 365 38.50 7.68 -1.46
CA LYS A 365 37.82 7.51 -0.20
C LYS A 365 36.37 7.95 -0.31
N LEU A 366 35.44 7.03 -0.04
CA LEU A 366 34.01 7.33 0.05
C LEU A 366 33.58 7.33 1.52
N GLU A 367 33.03 8.42 1.99
CA GLU A 367 32.44 8.53 3.32
C GLU A 367 30.92 8.45 3.21
N ILE A 368 30.31 7.50 3.91
CA ILE A 368 28.85 7.33 3.94
C ILE A 368 28.34 7.54 5.36
N SER A 369 27.43 8.49 5.54
CA SER A 369 26.69 8.61 6.79
C SER A 369 25.48 7.65 6.74
N CYS A 370 25.44 6.64 7.60
CA CYS A 370 24.33 5.72 7.65
C CYS A 370 23.98 5.33 9.09
N GLN A 371 22.70 5.00 9.31
CA GLN A 371 22.23 4.46 10.58
C GLN A 371 21.86 2.99 10.40
N PRO A 372 22.54 2.06 11.07
CA PRO A 372 22.18 0.66 11.01
C PRO A 372 20.87 0.40 11.77
N TYR A 373 20.00 -0.45 11.22
CA TYR A 373 18.80 -0.91 11.91
C TYR A 373 19.16 -1.97 12.95
N ILE A 374 19.48 -1.52 14.16
CA ILE A 374 19.89 -2.37 15.28
C ILE A 374 18.72 -2.57 16.24
N THR A 375 18.46 -3.82 16.61
CA THR A 375 17.41 -4.22 17.56
C THR A 375 18.01 -5.06 18.71
N LYS A 376 17.23 -5.28 19.78
CA LYS A 376 17.65 -6.17 20.89
C LYS A 376 17.96 -7.60 20.43
N LYS A 377 17.38 -8.04 19.30
CA LYS A 377 17.61 -9.37 18.73
C LYS A 377 18.74 -9.41 17.71
N ASN A 378 18.99 -8.29 17.06
CA ASN A 378 20.01 -8.13 16.05
C ASN A 378 20.86 -6.91 16.41
N ASN A 379 21.90 -7.14 17.17
CA ASN A 379 22.77 -6.12 17.75
C ASN A 379 23.95 -5.74 16.85
N ILE A 380 24.14 -6.46 15.75
CA ILE A 380 25.17 -6.23 14.74
C ILE A 380 24.53 -6.28 13.36
N SER A 381 24.90 -5.35 12.48
CA SER A 381 24.61 -5.40 11.04
C SER A 381 25.93 -5.53 10.29
N GLU A 382 26.06 -6.57 9.48
CA GLU A 382 27.24 -6.79 8.64
C GLU A 382 26.95 -6.36 7.21
N LEU A 383 27.89 -5.63 6.62
CA LEU A 383 27.84 -5.13 5.25
C LEU A 383 29.07 -5.58 4.49
N ASP A 384 28.87 -6.33 3.41
CA ASP A 384 29.91 -6.64 2.45
C ASP A 384 29.91 -5.58 1.35
N ILE A 385 31.00 -4.90 1.19
CA ILE A 385 31.19 -3.86 0.19
C ILE A 385 31.90 -4.45 -1.03
N TYR A 386 31.30 -4.27 -2.18
CA TYR A 386 31.86 -4.65 -3.47
C TYR A 386 32.05 -3.42 -4.34
N VAL A 387 33.19 -3.32 -4.99
CA VAL A 387 33.47 -2.28 -5.98
C VAL A 387 33.63 -2.94 -7.36
N ASN A 388 32.80 -2.52 -8.30
CA ASN A 388 32.77 -3.09 -9.66
C ASN A 388 32.74 -4.63 -9.68
N ASN A 389 31.90 -5.22 -8.81
CA ASN A 389 31.71 -6.67 -8.57
C ASN A 389 32.88 -7.37 -7.89
N THR A 390 33.90 -6.67 -7.43
CA THR A 390 35.02 -7.24 -6.70
C THR A 390 34.82 -6.93 -5.22
N PHE A 391 34.96 -7.94 -4.35
CA PHE A 391 34.90 -7.74 -2.90
C PHE A 391 35.97 -6.73 -2.48
N ASN A 392 35.56 -5.73 -1.70
CA ASN A 392 36.44 -4.68 -1.22
C ASN A 392 36.70 -4.78 0.27
N GLN A 393 35.64 -4.79 1.08
CA GLN A 393 35.74 -4.86 2.53
C GLN A 393 34.46 -5.33 3.19
N ASN A 394 34.56 -5.82 4.42
CA ASN A 394 33.43 -6.12 5.30
C ASN A 394 33.38 -5.07 6.42
N LEU A 395 32.18 -4.61 6.72
CA LEU A 395 31.92 -3.65 7.80
C LEU A 395 30.95 -4.24 8.80
N LYS A 396 31.29 -4.10 10.09
CA LYS A 396 30.42 -4.51 11.19
C LYS A 396 29.89 -3.26 11.89
N LEU A 397 28.59 -3.05 11.80
CA LEU A 397 27.92 -1.92 12.39
C LEU A 397 27.19 -2.32 13.66
N THR A 398 27.39 -1.56 14.71
CA THR A 398 26.73 -1.76 16.01
C THR A 398 25.91 -0.53 16.38
N LYS A 399 25.22 -0.57 17.50
CA LYS A 399 24.47 0.60 18.01
C LYS A 399 25.35 1.84 18.25
N ASN A 400 26.64 1.63 18.51
CA ASN A 400 27.59 2.70 18.76
C ASN A 400 27.98 3.44 17.47
N ASN A 401 27.70 2.87 16.30
CA ASN A 401 27.93 3.49 14.99
C ASN A 401 26.73 4.33 14.51
N GLN A 402 25.77 4.62 15.38
CA GLN A 402 24.71 5.61 15.08
C GLN A 402 25.39 6.96 15.00
N ASP A 403 25.32 7.61 13.82
CA ASP A 403 25.91 8.89 13.50
C ASP A 403 27.41 8.89 13.12
N GLU A 404 28.05 7.74 13.05
CA GLU A 404 29.42 7.64 12.52
C GLU A 404 29.42 7.57 10.98
N LYS A 405 30.44 8.19 10.39
CA LYS A 405 30.73 8.06 8.97
C LYS A 405 31.47 6.76 8.72
N ILE A 406 30.94 5.97 7.80
CA ILE A 406 31.62 4.75 7.31
C ILE A 406 32.57 5.18 6.20
N GLU A 407 33.82 4.75 6.32
CA GLU A 407 34.83 4.99 5.30
C GLU A 407 35.02 3.74 4.44
N ILE A 408 34.93 3.94 3.12
CA ILE A 408 35.18 2.91 2.11
C ILE A 408 36.37 3.38 1.28
N LEU A 409 37.49 2.66 1.40
CA LEU A 409 38.66 2.89 0.57
C LEU A 409 38.51 2.11 -0.72
N ILE A 410 38.58 2.80 -1.85
CA ILE A 410 38.43 2.24 -3.19
C ILE A 410 39.78 2.31 -3.88
N ASN A 411 40.38 1.14 -4.12
CA ASN A 411 41.66 1.08 -4.81
C ASN A 411 41.47 1.41 -6.29
N GLU A 412 42.39 2.18 -6.87
CA GLU A 412 42.40 2.57 -8.28
C GLU A 412 42.21 1.39 -9.24
N LYS A 413 42.80 0.22 -8.94
CA LYS A 413 42.70 -1.00 -9.75
C LYS A 413 41.27 -1.52 -9.87
N LEU A 414 40.37 -1.14 -8.95
CA LEU A 414 38.95 -1.51 -8.99
C LEU A 414 38.13 -0.55 -9.83
N ILE A 415 38.66 0.61 -10.19
CA ILE A 415 37.97 1.63 -10.99
C ILE A 415 38.15 1.28 -12.47
N LYS A 416 37.05 1.12 -13.19
CA LYS A 416 37.05 0.79 -14.63
C LYS A 416 36.42 1.92 -15.43
N ASN A 417 37.18 2.49 -16.36
CA ASN A 417 36.70 3.58 -17.24
C ASN A 417 36.15 4.79 -16.45
N ASN A 418 36.74 5.10 -15.32
CA ASN A 418 36.28 6.12 -14.39
C ASN A 418 34.85 5.86 -13.84
N GLU A 419 34.30 4.67 -13.99
CA GLU A 419 33.00 4.28 -13.45
C GLU A 419 33.18 3.44 -12.19
N ILE A 420 32.36 3.76 -11.17
CA ILE A 420 32.38 3.12 -9.85
C ILE A 420 30.98 2.67 -9.52
N LYS A 421 30.85 1.37 -9.29
CA LYS A 421 29.65 0.72 -8.82
C LYS A 421 29.95 0.10 -7.46
N ILE A 422 29.23 0.53 -6.44
CA ILE A 422 29.32 0.00 -5.09
C ILE A 422 28.06 -0.73 -4.73
#